data_fdc76f295baa110857b19a095a858db2
#
_entry.id   fdc76f295baa110857b19a095a858db2
#
_cell.length_a   1.000
_cell.length_b   1.000
_cell.length_c   1.000
_cell.angle_alpha   90.00
_cell.angle_beta   90.00
_cell.angle_gamma   90.00
#
_symmetry.space_group_name_H-M   'P 1'
#
loop_
_entity.id
_entity.type
_entity.pdbx_description
1 polymer ?
#
loop_
_entity_poly.entity_id
_entity_poly.type
_entity_poly.pdbx_seq_one_letter_code
_entity_poly.pdbx_strand_id
1 'polypeptide(L)'
;MIIGGSAWTTTFAKALKKADVPVLMADPNYGNLRVARDAGIETFSSDTLSEAAEHRLELVSYATIVAATSNDAYNTLVATDLAPEFGRDNVFQVMREKMNSSRHQLPRTLRRACSGPMKPTVVLTVWCALVGHSASRA
;
A
#
# COMPACT_ATOMS: atom_id res chain seq x y z
N MET A 1 2.25 1.82 -5.24
CA MET A 1 0.82 2.13 -5.05
C MET A 1 0.44 1.94 -3.59
N ILE A 2 -0.46 2.76 -3.04
CA ILE A 2 -1.01 2.63 -1.67
C ILE A 2 -2.49 2.31 -1.78
N ILE A 3 -2.95 1.23 -1.16
CA ILE A 3 -4.35 0.81 -1.16
C ILE A 3 -4.95 1.12 0.21
N GLY A 4 -5.92 2.02 0.24
CA GLY A 4 -6.58 2.52 1.43
C GLY A 4 -6.37 4.02 1.66
N GLY A 5 -7.46 4.80 1.56
CA GLY A 5 -7.48 6.24 1.83
C GLY A 5 -7.70 6.54 3.30
N SER A 6 -6.80 7.29 3.91
CA SER A 6 -6.90 7.81 5.27
C SER A 6 -5.99 9.02 5.45
N ALA A 7 -6.17 9.78 6.53
CA ALA A 7 -5.28 10.90 6.86
C ALA A 7 -3.83 10.44 6.98
N TRP A 8 -3.63 9.26 7.54
CA TRP A 8 -2.32 8.66 7.72
C TRP A 8 -1.67 8.26 6.38
N THR A 9 -2.37 7.46 5.54
CA THR A 9 -1.86 7.05 4.22
C THR A 9 -1.60 8.26 3.33
N THR A 10 -2.41 9.32 3.44
CA THR A 10 -2.18 10.59 2.76
C THR A 10 -0.89 11.27 3.22
N THR A 11 -0.60 11.29 4.53
CA THR A 11 0.65 11.85 5.06
C THR A 11 1.86 11.06 4.56
N PHE A 12 1.75 9.74 4.53
CA PHE A 12 2.77 8.86 3.99
C PHE A 12 3.00 9.11 2.48
N ALA A 13 1.92 9.20 1.71
CA ALA A 13 1.98 9.50 0.28
C ALA A 13 2.63 10.87 -0.01
N LYS A 14 2.32 11.90 0.81
CA LYS A 14 2.97 13.22 0.72
C LYS A 14 4.48 13.13 0.95
N ALA A 15 4.91 12.33 1.92
CA ALA A 15 6.32 12.13 2.20
C ALA A 15 7.05 11.45 1.03
N LEU A 16 6.43 10.43 0.43
CA LEU A 16 6.97 9.77 -0.77
C LEU A 16 7.04 10.74 -1.96
N LYS A 17 5.99 11.52 -2.19
CA LYS A 17 5.96 12.52 -3.27
C LYS A 17 7.05 13.59 -3.11
N LYS A 18 7.35 14.01 -1.87
CA LYS A 18 8.47 14.94 -1.60
C LYS A 18 9.85 14.34 -1.91
N ALA A 19 9.95 13.03 -1.96
CA ALA A 19 11.16 12.31 -2.35
C ALA A 19 11.17 11.89 -3.83
N ASP A 20 10.32 12.53 -4.65
CA ASP A 20 10.17 12.25 -6.09
C ASP A 20 9.79 10.79 -6.41
N VAL A 21 9.15 10.10 -5.45
CA VAL A 21 8.60 8.76 -5.67
C VAL A 21 7.19 8.88 -6.23
N PRO A 22 6.88 8.32 -7.41
CA PRO A 22 5.53 8.35 -7.96
C PRO A 22 4.59 7.52 -7.08
N VAL A 23 3.47 8.13 -6.67
CA VAL A 23 2.49 7.51 -5.77
C VAL A 23 1.11 7.59 -6.36
N LEU A 24 0.44 6.44 -6.43
CA LEU A 24 -0.99 6.32 -6.65
C LEU A 24 -1.66 5.83 -5.37
N MET A 25 -2.75 6.47 -4.97
CA MET A 25 -3.58 6.02 -3.87
C MET A 25 -4.91 5.47 -4.39
N ALA A 26 -5.22 4.22 -4.03
CA ALA A 26 -6.45 3.54 -4.44
C ALA A 26 -7.34 3.23 -3.24
N ASP A 27 -8.65 3.47 -3.38
CA ASP A 27 -9.67 3.09 -2.38
C ASP A 27 -11.02 2.96 -3.09
N PRO A 28 -11.81 1.90 -2.84
CA PRO A 28 -13.15 1.77 -3.42
C PRO A 28 -14.10 2.88 -2.95
N ASN A 29 -13.86 3.48 -1.78
CA ASN A 29 -14.64 4.60 -1.30
C ASN A 29 -14.01 5.93 -1.72
N TYR A 30 -14.68 6.61 -2.67
CA TYR A 30 -14.26 7.92 -3.18
C TYR A 30 -14.05 8.97 -2.07
N GLY A 31 -14.86 8.92 -1.00
CA GLY A 31 -14.76 9.84 0.14
C GLY A 31 -13.44 9.71 0.90
N ASN A 32 -12.88 8.51 1.00
CA ASN A 32 -11.62 8.26 1.67
C ASN A 32 -10.42 8.91 0.95
N LEU A 33 -10.54 9.14 -0.36
CA LEU A 33 -9.50 9.71 -1.20
C LEU A 33 -9.52 11.25 -1.24
N ARG A 34 -10.52 11.90 -0.62
CA ARG A 34 -10.68 13.37 -0.68
C ARG A 34 -9.42 14.09 -0.22
N VAL A 35 -8.89 13.74 0.95
CA VAL A 35 -7.71 14.41 1.52
C VAL A 35 -6.47 14.21 0.64
N ALA A 36 -6.35 13.05 0.00
CA ALA A 36 -5.26 12.77 -0.93
C ALA A 36 -5.36 13.61 -2.20
N ARG A 37 -6.57 13.74 -2.77
CA ARG A 37 -6.82 14.60 -3.94
C ARG A 37 -6.52 16.07 -3.64
N ASP A 38 -7.01 16.57 -2.50
CA ASP A 38 -6.74 17.95 -2.06
C ASP A 38 -5.24 18.21 -1.87
N ALA A 39 -4.48 17.15 -1.58
CA ALA A 39 -3.01 17.19 -1.49
C ALA A 39 -2.28 17.02 -2.84
N GLY A 40 -3.01 16.90 -3.93
CA GLY A 40 -2.45 16.71 -5.28
C GLY A 40 -1.81 15.34 -5.48
N ILE A 41 -2.24 14.31 -4.73
CA ILE A 41 -1.84 12.92 -4.93
C ILE A 41 -2.76 12.30 -5.96
N GLU A 42 -2.18 11.55 -6.89
CA GLU A 42 -2.96 10.80 -7.86
C GLU A 42 -3.81 9.75 -7.15
N THR A 43 -5.09 9.67 -7.52
CA THR A 43 -6.04 8.78 -6.84
C THR A 43 -6.86 7.97 -7.84
N PHE A 44 -7.13 6.72 -7.45
CA PHE A 44 -7.97 5.79 -8.19
C PHE A 44 -9.11 5.29 -7.29
N SER A 45 -10.35 5.60 -7.70
CA SER A 45 -11.54 5.21 -6.94
C SER A 45 -12.20 4.00 -7.59
N SER A 46 -11.73 2.81 -7.24
CA SER A 46 -12.31 1.53 -7.62
C SER A 46 -11.80 0.44 -6.68
N ASP A 47 -12.46 -0.73 -6.72
CA ASP A 47 -11.91 -1.92 -6.11
C ASP A 47 -10.66 -2.35 -6.90
N THR A 48 -9.53 -2.42 -6.22
CA THR A 48 -8.24 -2.78 -6.82
C THR A 48 -8.16 -4.25 -7.25
N LEU A 49 -9.07 -5.09 -6.75
CA LEU A 49 -9.20 -6.51 -7.12
C LEU A 49 -10.21 -6.73 -8.26
N SER A 50 -10.77 -5.67 -8.86
CA SER A 50 -11.70 -5.80 -9.97
C SER A 50 -10.97 -5.90 -11.31
N GLU A 51 -11.54 -6.69 -12.27
CA GLU A 51 -11.05 -6.73 -13.66
C GLU A 51 -10.91 -5.33 -14.29
N ALA A 52 -11.79 -4.41 -13.91
CA ALA A 52 -11.72 -3.02 -14.37
C ALA A 52 -10.46 -2.29 -13.87
N ALA A 53 -9.91 -2.69 -12.73
CA ALA A 53 -8.66 -2.15 -12.20
C ALA A 53 -7.45 -2.70 -12.98
N GLU A 54 -7.45 -3.98 -13.33
CA GLU A 54 -6.39 -4.60 -14.14
C GLU A 54 -6.20 -3.91 -15.48
N HIS A 55 -7.29 -3.49 -16.12
CA HIS A 55 -7.24 -2.81 -17.42
C HIS A 55 -6.93 -1.30 -17.34
N ARG A 56 -7.22 -0.65 -16.21
CA ARG A 56 -7.04 0.81 -16.06
C ARG A 56 -5.76 1.20 -15.32
N LEU A 57 -5.34 0.35 -14.42
CA LEU A 57 -4.08 0.53 -13.74
C LEU A 57 -3.05 -0.23 -14.59
N GLU A 58 -2.14 0.48 -15.20
CA GLU A 58 -0.86 -0.12 -15.59
C GLU A 58 -0.13 -0.49 -14.29
N LEU A 59 -0.67 -1.49 -13.58
CA LEU A 59 -0.17 -1.95 -12.27
C LEU A 59 1.32 -2.24 -12.34
N VAL A 60 1.78 -2.68 -13.49
CA VAL A 60 3.20 -2.94 -13.80
C VAL A 60 4.09 -1.71 -13.63
N SER A 61 3.52 -0.49 -13.65
CA SER A 61 4.28 0.75 -13.44
C SER A 61 4.68 0.98 -11.99
N TYR A 62 4.07 0.28 -11.03
CA TYR A 62 4.36 0.46 -9.61
C TYR A 62 5.18 -0.70 -9.08
N ALA A 63 6.39 -0.41 -8.63
CA ALA A 63 7.31 -1.41 -8.10
C ALA A 63 6.89 -1.96 -6.73
N THR A 64 6.01 -1.28 -5.99
CA THR A 64 5.66 -1.63 -4.61
C THR A 64 4.20 -1.36 -4.30
N ILE A 65 3.57 -2.28 -3.60
CA ILE A 65 2.18 -2.20 -3.12
C ILE A 65 2.16 -2.12 -1.60
N VAL A 66 1.35 -1.21 -1.06
CA VAL A 66 1.11 -1.09 0.38
C VAL A 66 -0.39 -1.17 0.64
N ALA A 67 -0.87 -2.29 1.17
CA ALA A 67 -2.24 -2.50 1.58
C ALA A 67 -2.45 -1.95 3.01
N ALA A 68 -3.17 -0.84 3.13
CA ALA A 68 -3.32 -0.06 4.37
C ALA A 68 -4.75 0.43 4.60
N THR A 69 -5.74 -0.36 4.20
CA THR A 69 -7.16 -0.06 4.49
C THR A 69 -7.48 -0.29 5.97
N SER A 70 -8.67 0.15 6.38
CA SER A 70 -9.17 -0.14 7.74
C SER A 70 -9.63 -1.60 7.93
N ASN A 71 -9.65 -2.40 6.90
CA ASN A 71 -10.05 -3.80 6.91
C ASN A 71 -8.84 -4.73 6.74
N ASP A 72 -8.38 -5.35 7.83
CA ASP A 72 -7.21 -6.21 7.81
C ASP A 72 -7.41 -7.47 6.96
N ALA A 73 -8.64 -7.99 6.86
CA ALA A 73 -8.96 -9.14 6.00
C ALA A 73 -8.82 -8.76 4.51
N TYR A 74 -9.31 -7.58 4.14
CA TYR A 74 -9.14 -7.04 2.79
C TYR A 74 -7.67 -6.77 2.47
N ASN A 75 -6.91 -6.21 3.41
CA ASN A 75 -5.46 -6.00 3.24
C ASN A 75 -4.73 -7.33 2.99
N THR A 76 -5.14 -8.39 3.71
CA THR A 76 -4.58 -9.74 3.51
C THR A 76 -4.93 -10.29 2.14
N LEU A 77 -6.18 -10.14 1.70
CA LEU A 77 -6.63 -10.58 0.38
C LEU A 77 -5.83 -9.87 -0.73
N VAL A 78 -5.77 -8.55 -0.68
CA VAL A 78 -4.98 -7.73 -1.64
C VAL A 78 -3.52 -8.18 -1.68
N ALA A 79 -2.89 -8.36 -0.51
CA ALA A 79 -1.50 -8.74 -0.44
C ALA A 79 -1.25 -10.15 -1.00
N THR A 80 -2.22 -11.06 -0.84
CA THR A 80 -2.11 -12.42 -1.37
C THR A 80 -2.31 -12.46 -2.88
N ASP A 81 -3.27 -11.69 -3.37
CA ASP A 81 -3.66 -11.67 -4.79
C ASP A 81 -2.60 -10.98 -5.66
N LEU A 82 -2.07 -9.86 -5.18
CA LEU A 82 -1.07 -9.09 -5.94
C LEU A 82 0.38 -9.60 -5.77
N ALA A 83 0.66 -10.45 -4.79
CA ALA A 83 2.00 -10.97 -4.56
C ALA A 83 2.62 -11.74 -5.74
N PRO A 84 1.86 -12.54 -6.54
CA PRO A 84 2.40 -13.21 -7.71
C PRO A 84 2.90 -12.24 -8.80
N GLU A 85 2.22 -11.12 -8.98
CA GLU A 85 2.52 -10.13 -10.04
C GLU A 85 3.68 -9.22 -9.67
N PHE A 86 3.65 -8.69 -8.43
CA PHE A 86 4.63 -7.70 -7.96
C PHE A 86 5.85 -8.32 -7.26
N GLY A 87 5.79 -9.60 -6.95
CA GLY A 87 6.77 -10.26 -6.10
C GLY A 87 6.47 -10.04 -4.61
N ARG A 88 6.65 -11.10 -3.82
CA ARG A 88 6.34 -11.11 -2.38
C ARG A 88 7.11 -10.07 -1.56
N ASP A 89 8.28 -9.70 -2.02
CA ASP A 89 9.15 -8.71 -1.36
C ASP A 89 8.70 -7.26 -1.60
N ASN A 90 7.79 -7.05 -2.55
CA ASN A 90 7.31 -5.73 -2.95
C ASN A 90 5.87 -5.46 -2.49
N VAL A 91 5.22 -6.40 -1.82
CA VAL A 91 3.86 -6.25 -1.32
C VAL A 91 3.87 -6.21 0.21
N PHE A 92 3.41 -5.10 0.77
CA PHE A 92 3.36 -4.84 2.20
C PHE A 92 1.92 -4.75 2.67
N GLN A 93 1.66 -5.32 3.85
CA GLN A 93 0.38 -5.20 4.54
C GLN A 93 0.56 -4.45 5.84
N VAL A 94 -0.25 -3.43 6.07
CA VAL A 94 -0.33 -2.74 7.36
C VAL A 94 -1.40 -3.42 8.21
N MET A 95 -1.04 -3.83 9.42
CA MET A 95 -1.94 -4.47 10.38
C MET A 95 -2.14 -3.60 11.61
N ARG A 96 -3.35 -3.63 12.17
CA ARG A 96 -3.66 -2.93 13.43
C ARG A 96 -3.12 -3.70 14.63
N GLU A 97 -2.61 -2.98 15.63
CA GLU A 97 -2.02 -3.56 16.83
C GLU A 97 -2.99 -4.44 17.66
N LYS A 98 -4.29 -4.18 17.56
CA LYS A 98 -5.33 -4.83 18.40
C LYS A 98 -5.86 -6.16 17.88
N MET A 99 -5.49 -6.58 16.68
CA MET A 99 -5.97 -7.86 16.14
C MET A 99 -4.94 -8.97 16.35
N ASN A 100 -4.91 -9.48 17.57
CA ASN A 100 -4.18 -10.71 17.93
C ASN A 100 -4.88 -11.99 17.39
N SER A 101 -5.71 -11.83 16.35
CA SER A 101 -6.42 -12.92 15.70
C SER A 101 -5.54 -13.54 14.62
N SER A 102 -5.07 -14.75 14.89
CA SER A 102 -4.28 -15.56 13.94
C SER A 102 -5.01 -15.86 12.62
N ARG A 103 -6.33 -15.62 12.57
CA ARG A 103 -7.18 -15.94 11.41
C ARG A 103 -6.99 -15.02 10.20
N HIS A 104 -6.45 -13.82 10.39
CA HIS A 104 -6.28 -12.82 9.34
C HIS A 104 -4.80 -12.45 9.12
N GLN A 105 -3.89 -13.30 9.59
CA GLN A 105 -2.47 -13.11 9.35
C GLN A 105 -2.03 -13.89 8.12
N LEU A 106 -1.30 -13.22 7.24
CA LEU A 106 -0.58 -13.90 6.17
C LEU A 106 0.34 -14.97 6.76
N PRO A 107 0.47 -16.15 6.12
CA PRO A 107 1.50 -17.11 6.46
C PRO A 107 2.87 -16.43 6.55
N ARG A 108 3.74 -16.91 7.46
CA ARG A 108 5.08 -16.32 7.65
C ARG A 108 5.91 -16.26 6.37
N THR A 109 5.64 -17.15 5.44
CA THR A 109 6.27 -17.21 4.11
C THR A 109 5.85 -16.09 3.16
N LEU A 110 4.74 -15.39 3.46
CA LEU A 110 4.21 -14.26 2.68
C LEU A 110 4.32 -12.93 3.45
N ARG A 111 4.88 -12.98 4.66
CA ARG A 111 4.82 -11.91 5.63
C ARG A 111 6.04 -10.98 5.53
N ARG A 112 5.90 -9.90 4.81
CA ARG A 112 6.49 -8.62 5.22
C ARG A 112 5.39 -7.76 5.82
N ALA A 113 4.79 -8.23 6.91
CA ALA A 113 3.82 -7.45 7.64
C ALA A 113 4.55 -6.39 8.45
N CYS A 114 4.26 -5.15 8.19
CA CYS A 114 4.51 -4.07 9.13
C CYS A 114 3.50 -4.23 10.28
N SER A 115 3.78 -5.15 11.22
CA SER A 115 2.91 -5.38 12.37
C SER A 115 3.23 -4.40 13.49
N GLY A 116 2.22 -3.67 13.93
CA GLY A 116 2.29 -2.78 15.10
C GLY A 116 1.63 -1.43 14.86
N PRO A 117 1.42 -0.65 15.94
CA PRO A 117 1.08 0.76 15.75
C PRO A 117 2.19 1.33 14.90
N MET A 118 1.79 2.10 13.92
CA MET A 118 2.70 2.68 12.96
C MET A 118 3.78 3.48 13.65
N LYS A 119 4.81 2.78 14.04
CA LYS A 119 6.02 3.40 14.56
C LYS A 119 6.79 4.03 13.38
N PRO A 120 7.49 5.13 13.59
CA PRO A 120 8.34 5.74 12.58
C PRO A 120 9.27 4.75 11.87
N THR A 121 9.64 3.67 12.57
CA THR A 121 10.48 2.57 12.07
C THR A 121 9.86 1.82 10.89
N VAL A 122 8.52 1.65 10.87
CA VAL A 122 7.81 0.96 9.78
C VAL A 122 7.77 1.84 8.53
N VAL A 123 7.52 3.13 8.72
CA VAL A 123 7.62 4.13 7.65
C VAL A 123 9.03 4.12 7.07
N LEU A 124 10.04 4.04 7.94
CA LEU A 124 11.44 4.02 7.54
C LEU A 124 11.81 2.73 6.77
N THR A 125 11.27 1.57 7.17
CA THR A 125 11.54 0.29 6.48
C THR A 125 10.90 0.27 5.10
N VAL A 126 9.65 0.72 4.97
CA VAL A 126 8.98 0.86 3.67
C VAL A 126 9.67 1.95 2.83
N TRP A 127 10.08 3.04 3.47
CA TRP A 127 10.87 4.11 2.84
C TRP A 127 12.21 3.60 2.30
N CYS A 128 12.99 2.88 3.10
CA CYS A 128 14.28 2.32 2.67
C CYS A 128 14.12 1.29 1.54
N ALA A 129 13.05 0.48 1.57
CA ALA A 129 12.74 -0.46 0.49
C ALA A 129 12.37 0.28 -0.82
N LEU A 130 11.61 1.37 -0.73
CA LEU A 130 11.19 2.17 -1.90
C LEU A 130 12.33 3.02 -2.47
N VAL A 131 13.10 3.67 -1.62
CA VAL A 131 14.20 4.57 -2.05
C VAL A 131 15.43 3.77 -2.46
N GLY A 132 15.70 2.64 -1.82
CA GLY A 132 16.82 1.76 -2.16
C GLY A 132 16.71 1.14 -3.55
N HIS A 133 15.48 0.88 -4.04
CA HIS A 133 15.25 0.39 -5.41
C HIS A 133 15.38 1.48 -6.49
N SER A 134 15.13 2.73 -6.14
CA SER A 134 15.31 3.87 -7.05
C SER A 134 16.78 4.15 -7.36
N ALA A 135 17.68 3.94 -6.40
CA ALA A 135 19.11 4.17 -6.56
C ALA A 135 19.83 3.11 -7.42
N SER A 136 19.20 1.94 -7.65
CA SER A 136 19.78 0.85 -8.45
C SER A 136 19.41 0.89 -9.94
N ARG A 137 18.65 1.90 -10.40
CA ARG A 137 18.24 2.08 -11.80
C ARG A 137 18.84 3.32 -12.48
N ALA A 138 19.80 3.94 -11.85
CA ALA A 138 20.59 5.01 -12.46
C ALA A 138 21.85 4.45 -13.10
#